data_0c798501e85db7b07fa62c7c53cc2e06
#
_entry.id   0c798501e85db7b07fa62c7c53cc2e06
#
_cell.length_a   1.000
_cell.length_b   1.000
_cell.length_c   1.000
_cell.angle_alpha   90.00
_cell.angle_beta   90.00
_cell.angle_gamma   90.00
#
_symmetry.space_group_name_H-M   'P 1'
#
loop_
_entity.id
_entity.type
_entity.pdbx_description
1 polymer ?
#
loop_
_entity_poly.entity_id
_entity_poly.type
_entity_poly.pdbx_seq_one_letter_code
_entity_poly.pdbx_strand_id
1 'polypeptide(L)'
;MEEPRRTASGTFQLAACRWFYDVSQMGAICTKGVSPEPWQGNPGPRTAETPAGMVNSVGLQNPGVDHYLVDELPKLKDLGATVITNVAGHSDDEYAEVVAKLADSRADMLEINVSCPNVNHGGMSVGTDPEALHRLIDRLRKITSKPMIVKLSPNVTDITTIARAAVDAGADALSLINTLVGMRIDIRTGEPILSNRTGGVSGPAIFLIA
;
A
#
# COMPACT_ATOMS: atom_id res chain seq x y z
N MET A 1 3.20 -27.00 10.05
CA MET A 1 2.55 -25.72 10.39
C MET A 1 2.32 -25.02 9.05
N GLU A 2 1.07 -24.67 8.73
CA GLU A 2 0.84 -23.80 7.57
C GLU A 2 1.46 -22.43 7.85
N GLU A 3 2.14 -21.87 6.84
CA GLU A 3 2.69 -20.51 6.96
C GLU A 3 1.55 -19.52 7.17
N PRO A 4 1.70 -18.54 8.10
CA PRO A 4 0.67 -17.55 8.36
C PRO A 4 0.47 -16.68 7.12
N ARG A 5 -0.70 -16.80 6.48
CA ARG A 5 -1.05 -16.02 5.28
C ARG A 5 -1.63 -14.68 5.69
N ARG A 6 -1.25 -13.62 5.00
CA ARG A 6 -1.84 -12.28 5.14
C ARG A 6 -2.48 -11.81 3.83
N THR A 7 -3.42 -10.87 3.93
CA THR A 7 -3.95 -10.19 2.75
C THR A 7 -2.93 -9.17 2.22
N ALA A 8 -2.98 -8.90 0.92
CA ALA A 8 -2.28 -7.75 0.35
C ALA A 8 -3.08 -6.47 0.60
N SER A 9 -2.39 -5.32 0.74
CA SER A 9 -3.06 -4.05 0.98
C SER A 9 -4.03 -3.68 -0.14
N GLY A 10 -5.20 -3.18 0.24
CA GLY A 10 -6.25 -2.75 -0.69
C GLY A 10 -7.06 -3.88 -1.34
N THR A 11 -6.82 -5.14 -0.98
CA THR A 11 -7.57 -6.29 -1.50
C THR A 11 -8.65 -6.81 -0.54
N PHE A 12 -8.64 -6.33 0.70
CA PHE A 12 -9.58 -6.75 1.73
C PHE A 12 -10.48 -5.57 2.13
N GLN A 13 -11.79 -5.81 2.15
CA GLN A 13 -12.79 -4.91 2.73
C GLN A 13 -13.58 -5.67 3.79
N LEU A 14 -13.54 -5.20 5.04
CA LEU A 14 -14.22 -5.83 6.16
C LEU A 14 -15.71 -6.03 5.87
N ALA A 15 -16.37 -5.02 5.31
CA ALA A 15 -17.81 -5.05 5.01
C ALA A 15 -18.20 -6.22 4.09
N ALA A 16 -17.33 -6.60 3.15
CA ALA A 16 -17.58 -7.70 2.22
C ALA A 16 -17.08 -9.05 2.76
N CYS A 17 -15.90 -9.10 3.36
CA CYS A 17 -15.21 -10.36 3.65
C CYS A 17 -15.67 -11.02 4.96
N ARG A 18 -16.15 -10.25 5.96
CA ARG A 18 -16.61 -10.78 7.25
C ARG A 18 -17.72 -11.84 7.16
N TRP A 19 -18.46 -11.85 6.05
CA TRP A 19 -19.55 -12.82 5.84
C TRP A 19 -19.05 -14.17 5.30
N PHE A 20 -17.83 -14.22 4.79
CA PHE A 20 -17.27 -15.39 4.12
C PHE A 20 -16.10 -16.02 4.88
N TYR A 21 -15.43 -15.23 5.74
CA TYR A 21 -14.23 -15.68 6.45
C TYR A 21 -14.24 -15.21 7.90
N ASP A 22 -13.80 -16.11 8.77
CA ASP A 22 -13.37 -15.74 10.12
C ASP A 22 -12.00 -15.10 10.05
N VAL A 23 -11.98 -13.77 10.19
CA VAL A 23 -10.78 -12.96 10.04
C VAL A 23 -9.72 -13.22 11.12
N SER A 24 -10.13 -13.80 12.26
CA SER A 24 -9.20 -14.19 13.34
C SER A 24 -8.28 -15.35 12.96
N GLN A 25 -8.67 -16.15 11.96
CA GLN A 25 -7.87 -17.27 11.47
C GLN A 25 -6.81 -16.85 10.44
N MET A 26 -6.83 -15.60 9.99
CA MET A 26 -5.81 -15.08 9.10
C MET A 26 -4.56 -14.69 9.90
N GLY A 27 -3.38 -14.96 9.35
CA GLY A 27 -2.12 -14.54 9.96
C GLY A 27 -2.04 -13.03 10.18
N ALA A 28 -2.53 -12.22 9.24
CA ALA A 28 -2.76 -10.80 9.39
C ALA A 28 -3.66 -10.24 8.27
N ILE A 29 -4.32 -9.13 8.55
CA ILE A 29 -5.05 -8.32 7.57
C ILE A 29 -4.26 -7.04 7.30
N CYS A 30 -3.82 -6.87 6.04
CA CYS A 30 -3.26 -5.61 5.59
C CYS A 30 -4.39 -4.74 5.01
N THR A 31 -4.63 -3.59 5.60
CA THR A 31 -5.75 -2.73 5.25
C THR A 31 -5.52 -1.95 3.96
N LYS A 32 -6.54 -1.26 3.49
CA LYS A 32 -6.38 -0.21 2.48
C LYS A 32 -5.44 0.87 3.01
N GLY A 33 -4.66 1.49 2.12
CA GLY A 33 -3.83 2.62 2.50
C GLY A 33 -4.66 3.75 3.07
N VAL A 34 -4.26 4.31 4.20
CA VAL A 34 -4.88 5.48 4.83
C VAL A 34 -3.98 6.69 4.67
N SER A 35 -4.58 7.83 4.38
CA SER A 35 -3.97 9.14 4.21
C SER A 35 -4.44 10.11 5.30
N PRO A 36 -3.82 11.30 5.49
CA PRO A 36 -4.30 12.26 6.47
C PRO A 36 -5.77 12.61 6.26
N GLU A 37 -6.12 12.97 5.03
CA GLU A 37 -7.47 13.33 4.60
C GLU A 37 -8.07 12.25 3.68
N PRO A 38 -9.41 12.22 3.50
CA PRO A 38 -10.06 11.31 2.56
C PRO A 38 -9.62 11.55 1.12
N TRP A 39 -9.24 10.49 0.39
CA TRP A 39 -8.93 10.56 -1.03
C TRP A 39 -10.02 9.89 -1.86
N GLN A 40 -10.51 10.59 -2.88
CA GLN A 40 -11.58 10.10 -3.76
C GLN A 40 -11.07 9.06 -4.78
N GLY A 41 -9.76 9.02 -5.00
CA GLY A 41 -9.16 8.21 -6.06
C GLY A 41 -9.38 8.80 -7.46
N ASN A 42 -8.98 8.04 -8.46
CA ASN A 42 -9.09 8.45 -9.86
C ASN A 42 -10.53 8.27 -10.39
N PRO A 43 -10.93 9.01 -11.45
CA PRO A 43 -12.20 8.78 -12.13
C PRO A 43 -12.22 7.40 -12.82
N GLY A 44 -13.41 6.90 -13.09
CA GLY A 44 -13.59 5.66 -13.84
C GLY A 44 -13.51 5.83 -15.37
N PRO A 45 -13.25 4.76 -16.12
CA PRO A 45 -12.90 3.41 -15.67
C PRO A 45 -11.50 3.32 -15.08
N ARG A 46 -11.36 2.63 -13.95
CA ARG A 46 -10.11 2.56 -13.19
C ARG A 46 -9.60 1.15 -12.91
N THR A 47 -10.27 0.15 -13.46
CA THR A 47 -9.85 -1.25 -13.45
C THR A 47 -10.18 -1.91 -14.78
N ALA A 48 -9.32 -2.81 -15.25
CA ALA A 48 -9.57 -3.62 -16.43
C ALA A 48 -8.87 -4.99 -16.28
N GLU A 49 -9.53 -6.04 -16.75
CA GLU A 49 -8.96 -7.38 -16.79
C GLU A 49 -7.86 -7.49 -17.85
N THR A 50 -6.92 -8.37 -17.63
CA THR A 50 -5.92 -8.81 -18.60
C THR A 50 -5.94 -10.33 -18.71
N PRO A 51 -5.34 -10.96 -19.75
CA PRO A 51 -5.33 -12.43 -19.89
C PRO A 51 -4.77 -13.18 -18.67
N ALA A 52 -3.90 -12.56 -17.87
CA ALA A 52 -3.25 -13.16 -16.70
C ALA A 52 -3.30 -12.28 -15.45
N GLY A 53 -4.39 -11.53 -15.25
CA GLY A 53 -4.54 -10.65 -14.09
C GLY A 53 -5.40 -9.44 -14.37
N MET A 54 -4.99 -8.29 -13.82
CA MET A 54 -5.70 -7.03 -14.01
C MET A 54 -4.74 -5.84 -14.05
N VAL A 55 -5.20 -4.76 -14.64
CA VAL A 55 -4.58 -3.43 -14.52
C VAL A 55 -5.53 -2.51 -13.77
N ASN A 56 -5.02 -1.75 -12.81
CA ASN A 56 -5.82 -0.82 -12.02
C ASN A 56 -5.11 0.53 -11.82
N SER A 57 -5.92 1.57 -11.74
CA SER A 57 -5.52 2.90 -11.28
C SER A 57 -6.59 3.47 -10.34
N VAL A 58 -6.85 2.76 -9.24
CA VAL A 58 -7.86 3.18 -8.25
C VAL A 58 -7.52 4.54 -7.62
N GLY A 59 -6.23 4.87 -7.49
CA GLY A 59 -5.80 6.17 -6.95
C GLY A 59 -5.92 6.25 -5.44
N LEU A 60 -5.64 5.14 -4.73
CA LEU A 60 -5.61 5.06 -3.26
C LEU A 60 -6.88 5.58 -2.56
N GLN A 61 -8.05 5.46 -3.18
CA GLN A 61 -9.31 5.86 -2.55
C GLN A 61 -9.41 5.29 -1.13
N ASN A 62 -9.60 6.18 -0.14
CA ASN A 62 -9.69 5.81 1.27
C ASN A 62 -10.41 6.90 2.07
N PRO A 63 -10.95 6.59 3.27
CA PRO A 63 -11.72 7.53 4.08
C PRO A 63 -10.89 8.48 4.95
N GLY A 64 -9.56 8.40 4.90
CA GLY A 64 -8.67 9.13 5.80
C GLY A 64 -8.43 8.42 7.13
N VAL A 65 -7.31 8.78 7.79
CA VAL A 65 -6.86 8.12 9.02
C VAL A 65 -7.80 8.33 10.19
N ASP A 66 -8.46 9.47 10.30
CA ASP A 66 -9.35 9.77 11.43
C ASP A 66 -10.61 8.89 11.38
N HIS A 67 -11.22 8.73 10.21
CA HIS A 67 -12.33 7.78 10.03
C HIS A 67 -11.88 6.34 10.27
N TYR A 68 -10.72 5.96 9.74
CA TYR A 68 -10.16 4.63 9.91
C TYR A 68 -9.98 4.26 11.40
N LEU A 69 -9.46 5.18 12.21
CA LEU A 69 -9.21 4.99 13.64
C LEU A 69 -10.51 4.79 14.46
N VAL A 70 -11.59 5.46 14.07
CA VAL A 70 -12.86 5.39 14.82
C VAL A 70 -13.82 4.31 14.31
N ASP A 71 -13.70 3.90 13.05
CA ASP A 71 -14.66 2.99 12.43
C ASP A 71 -14.05 1.63 12.02
N GLU A 72 -13.03 1.60 11.17
CA GLU A 72 -12.53 0.36 10.57
C GLU A 72 -11.62 -0.43 11.50
N LEU A 73 -10.62 0.22 12.09
CA LEU A 73 -9.63 -0.42 12.95
C LEU A 73 -10.28 -1.08 14.19
N PRO A 74 -11.17 -0.40 14.94
CA PRO A 74 -11.83 -1.04 16.07
C PRO A 74 -12.60 -2.30 15.67
N LYS A 75 -13.37 -2.26 14.58
CA LYS A 75 -14.13 -3.40 14.09
C LYS A 75 -13.26 -4.62 13.76
N LEU A 76 -12.10 -4.39 13.11
CA LEU A 76 -11.14 -5.46 12.83
C LEU A 76 -10.55 -6.04 14.12
N LYS A 77 -10.17 -5.19 15.07
CA LYS A 77 -9.59 -5.62 16.34
C LYS A 77 -10.60 -6.34 17.22
N ASP A 78 -11.87 -5.95 17.21
CA ASP A 78 -12.95 -6.60 17.97
C ASP A 78 -13.30 -7.98 17.41
N LEU A 79 -12.99 -8.24 16.13
CA LEU A 79 -13.05 -9.56 15.50
C LEU A 79 -11.80 -10.42 15.76
N GLY A 80 -10.84 -9.96 16.54
CA GLY A 80 -9.63 -10.70 16.89
C GLY A 80 -8.55 -10.71 15.80
N ALA A 81 -8.65 -9.84 14.78
CA ALA A 81 -7.68 -9.80 13.70
C ALA A 81 -6.32 -9.20 14.13
N THR A 82 -5.23 -9.75 13.61
CA THR A 82 -3.94 -9.05 13.56
C THR A 82 -3.98 -8.06 12.40
N VAL A 83 -3.76 -6.77 12.69
CA VAL A 83 -3.97 -5.69 11.72
C VAL A 83 -2.66 -5.00 11.36
N ILE A 84 -2.33 -5.04 10.08
CA ILE A 84 -1.27 -4.25 9.45
C ILE A 84 -1.94 -3.05 8.78
N THR A 85 -1.74 -1.85 9.31
CA THR A 85 -2.29 -0.64 8.70
C THR A 85 -1.36 -0.17 7.58
N ASN A 86 -1.86 -0.14 6.35
CA ASN A 86 -1.12 0.43 5.24
C ASN A 86 -1.20 1.96 5.29
N VAL A 87 -0.06 2.63 5.20
CA VAL A 87 0.10 4.08 5.30
C VAL A 87 0.45 4.65 3.94
N ALA A 88 -0.25 5.69 3.53
CA ALA A 88 -0.02 6.42 2.28
C ALA A 88 0.06 7.93 2.53
N GLY A 89 0.88 8.61 1.76
CA GLY A 89 1.03 10.07 1.80
C GLY A 89 1.54 10.60 0.47
N HIS A 90 1.32 11.89 0.21
CA HIS A 90 1.87 12.62 -0.93
C HIS A 90 3.17 13.35 -0.59
N SER A 91 3.48 13.48 0.69
CA SER A 91 4.69 14.13 1.22
C SER A 91 5.18 13.44 2.47
N ASP A 92 6.44 13.67 2.83
CA ASP A 92 7.04 13.17 4.08
C ASP A 92 6.27 13.64 5.32
N ASP A 93 5.67 14.84 5.27
CA ASP A 93 4.86 15.38 6.36
C ASP A 93 3.53 14.62 6.50
N GLU A 94 2.89 14.29 5.39
CA GLU A 94 1.66 13.48 5.41
C GLU A 94 1.91 12.07 5.95
N TYR A 95 3.01 11.40 5.55
CA TYR A 95 3.40 10.12 6.15
C TYR A 95 3.63 10.26 7.66
N ALA A 96 4.36 11.29 8.08
CA ALA A 96 4.65 11.54 9.49
C ALA A 96 3.37 11.80 10.31
N GLU A 97 2.42 12.56 9.77
CA GLU A 97 1.13 12.81 10.40
C GLU A 97 0.33 11.52 10.62
N VAL A 98 0.20 10.70 9.57
CA VAL A 98 -0.53 9.42 9.67
C VAL A 98 0.14 8.47 10.64
N VAL A 99 1.48 8.33 10.59
CA VAL A 99 2.22 7.47 11.52
C VAL A 99 2.09 7.96 12.95
N ALA A 100 2.10 9.28 13.21
CA ALA A 100 1.90 9.83 14.54
C ALA A 100 0.50 9.50 15.11
N LYS A 101 -0.55 9.63 14.29
CA LYS A 101 -1.92 9.25 14.69
C LYS A 101 -2.06 7.74 14.96
N LEU A 102 -1.28 6.91 14.26
CA LEU A 102 -1.29 5.45 14.41
C LEU A 102 -0.38 4.94 15.53
N ALA A 103 0.58 5.72 16.02
CA ALA A 103 1.61 5.27 16.95
C ALA A 103 1.02 4.62 18.22
N ASP A 104 0.00 5.24 18.80
CA ASP A 104 -0.69 4.76 20.01
C ASP A 104 -2.01 4.02 19.71
N SER A 105 -2.30 3.75 18.43
CA SER A 105 -3.52 3.05 18.03
C SER A 105 -3.47 1.55 18.32
N ARG A 106 -4.59 0.85 18.12
CA ARG A 106 -4.70 -0.62 18.22
C ARG A 106 -4.12 -1.38 17.03
N ALA A 107 -3.56 -0.71 16.01
CA ALA A 107 -2.85 -1.37 14.91
C ALA A 107 -1.64 -2.15 15.43
N ASP A 108 -1.42 -3.37 14.94
CA ASP A 108 -0.31 -4.21 15.39
C ASP A 108 1.00 -3.84 14.67
N MET A 109 0.92 -3.50 13.38
CA MET A 109 2.05 -3.12 12.53
C MET A 109 1.65 -2.03 11.55
N LEU A 110 2.64 -1.33 10.99
CA LEU A 110 2.46 -0.34 9.93
C LEU A 110 3.14 -0.83 8.64
N GLU A 111 2.44 -0.77 7.51
CA GLU A 111 3.05 -0.99 6.19
C GLU A 111 3.15 0.34 5.45
N ILE A 112 4.36 0.86 5.29
CA ILE A 112 4.62 2.14 4.62
C ILE A 112 4.62 1.90 3.11
N ASN A 113 3.62 2.45 2.41
CA ASN A 113 3.48 2.30 0.97
C ASN A 113 4.23 3.42 0.22
N VAL A 114 5.49 3.19 -0.07
CA VAL A 114 6.37 4.18 -0.74
C VAL A 114 6.24 4.17 -2.27
N SER A 115 5.33 3.36 -2.81
CA SER A 115 5.16 3.20 -4.27
C SER A 115 4.13 4.16 -4.87
N CYS A 116 3.66 5.14 -4.12
CA CYS A 116 2.71 6.13 -4.64
C CYS A 116 3.42 7.05 -5.63
N PRO A 117 2.98 7.16 -6.89
CA PRO A 117 3.63 7.99 -7.90
C PRO A 117 3.25 9.47 -7.72
N ASN A 118 3.60 10.09 -6.60
CA ASN A 118 3.24 11.48 -6.30
C ASN A 118 4.45 12.31 -5.84
N VAL A 119 4.84 13.14 -6.61
CA VAL A 119 4.59 14.46 -7.13
C VAL A 119 5.40 15.60 -6.44
N ASN A 120 5.96 15.46 -5.23
CA ASN A 120 6.62 16.60 -4.57
C ASN A 120 8.15 16.58 -4.51
N HIS A 121 8.80 15.55 -5.01
CA HIS A 121 10.27 15.48 -5.13
C HIS A 121 10.72 15.55 -6.60
N GLY A 122 10.28 16.57 -7.32
CA GLY A 122 10.68 16.74 -8.74
C GLY A 122 10.15 15.65 -9.70
N GLY A 123 9.01 15.01 -9.36
CA GLY A 123 8.36 13.99 -10.18
C GLY A 123 8.82 12.55 -9.92
N MET A 124 9.75 12.31 -8.99
CA MET A 124 10.16 10.97 -8.61
C MET A 124 9.41 10.50 -7.35
N SER A 125 8.98 9.25 -7.35
CA SER A 125 8.42 8.59 -6.17
C SER A 125 9.52 8.36 -5.13
N VAL A 126 9.24 8.61 -3.84
CA VAL A 126 10.15 8.29 -2.72
C VAL A 126 10.66 6.84 -2.81
N GLY A 127 9.83 5.91 -3.28
CA GLY A 127 10.19 4.51 -3.45
C GLY A 127 11.16 4.21 -4.61
N THR A 128 11.61 5.22 -5.37
CA THR A 128 12.60 5.05 -6.46
C THR A 128 13.93 5.73 -6.20
N ASP A 129 14.02 6.49 -5.10
CA ASP A 129 15.24 7.19 -4.66
C ASP A 129 15.66 6.65 -3.28
N PRO A 130 16.81 5.94 -3.18
CA PRO A 130 17.24 5.32 -1.94
C PRO A 130 17.53 6.35 -0.84
N GLU A 131 18.04 7.55 -1.17
CA GLU A 131 18.32 8.57 -0.17
C GLU A 131 17.03 9.21 0.38
N ALA A 132 16.07 9.49 -0.51
CA ALA A 132 14.76 10.00 -0.08
C ALA A 132 14.03 8.96 0.78
N LEU A 133 14.06 7.69 0.38
CA LEU A 133 13.47 6.61 1.15
C LEU A 133 14.11 6.49 2.54
N HIS A 134 15.45 6.49 2.61
CA HIS A 134 16.17 6.43 3.88
C HIS A 134 15.74 7.57 4.82
N ARG A 135 15.72 8.82 4.32
CA ARG A 135 15.30 9.98 5.12
C ARG A 135 13.87 9.84 5.65
N LEU A 136 12.94 9.40 4.80
CA LEU A 136 11.56 9.18 5.20
C LEU A 136 11.46 8.12 6.30
N ILE A 137 12.03 6.93 6.10
CA ILE A 137 11.91 5.82 7.05
C ILE A 137 12.59 6.14 8.38
N ASP A 138 13.79 6.76 8.37
CA ASP A 138 14.46 7.24 9.58
C ASP A 138 13.60 8.25 10.35
N ARG A 139 12.92 9.17 9.64
CA ARG A 139 11.99 10.11 10.26
C ARG A 139 10.80 9.38 10.91
N LEU A 140 10.18 8.44 10.20
CA LEU A 140 9.03 7.69 10.71
C LEU A 140 9.40 6.78 11.89
N ARG A 141 10.59 6.19 11.87
CA ARG A 141 11.10 5.37 12.98
C ARG A 141 11.22 6.13 14.30
N LYS A 142 11.48 7.43 14.25
CA LYS A 142 11.55 8.29 15.43
C LYS A 142 10.17 8.61 16.02
N ILE A 143 9.10 8.43 15.23
CA ILE A 143 7.72 8.72 15.65
C ILE A 143 7.06 7.52 16.33
N THR A 144 7.37 6.29 15.89
CA THR A 144 6.70 5.08 16.37
C THR A 144 7.67 3.95 16.69
N SER A 145 7.34 3.17 17.73
CA SER A 145 8.02 1.91 18.05
C SER A 145 7.34 0.68 17.46
N LYS A 146 6.18 0.84 16.78
CA LYS A 146 5.49 -0.28 16.14
C LYS A 146 6.35 -0.93 15.07
N PRO A 147 6.21 -2.25 14.83
CA PRO A 147 6.85 -2.91 13.70
C PRO A 147 6.48 -2.20 12.38
N MET A 148 7.50 -1.87 11.60
CA MET A 148 7.38 -1.11 10.36
C MET A 148 7.81 -1.97 9.16
N ILE A 149 6.87 -2.21 8.27
CA ILE A 149 7.08 -2.91 7.01
C ILE A 149 7.18 -1.86 5.91
N VAL A 150 8.17 -1.92 5.04
CA VAL A 150 8.26 -1.03 3.87
C VAL A 150 7.87 -1.80 2.61
N LYS A 151 6.81 -1.32 1.92
CA LYS A 151 6.34 -1.93 0.68
C LYS A 151 7.01 -1.30 -0.53
N LEU A 152 7.89 -2.09 -1.17
CA LEU A 152 8.76 -1.64 -2.24
C LEU A 152 8.07 -1.57 -3.60
N SER A 153 8.52 -0.63 -4.43
CA SER A 153 8.14 -0.53 -5.84
C SER A 153 9.01 -1.45 -6.70
N PRO A 154 8.43 -2.19 -7.64
CA PRO A 154 9.21 -2.93 -8.64
C PRO A 154 9.70 -2.03 -9.80
N ASN A 155 9.24 -0.78 -9.87
CA ASN A 155 9.51 0.12 -11.00
C ASN A 155 10.84 0.88 -10.80
N VAL A 156 11.90 0.13 -10.54
CA VAL A 156 13.26 0.60 -10.29
C VAL A 156 14.26 -0.28 -11.03
N THR A 157 15.47 0.23 -11.28
CA THR A 157 16.51 -0.54 -11.95
C THR A 157 17.11 -1.61 -11.03
N ASP A 158 17.30 -1.28 -9.75
CA ASP A 158 17.83 -2.19 -8.73
C ASP A 158 17.04 -2.05 -7.42
N ILE A 159 16.18 -3.01 -7.17
CA ILE A 159 15.35 -3.05 -5.96
C ILE A 159 16.19 -3.32 -4.70
N THR A 160 17.36 -3.95 -4.84
CA THR A 160 18.20 -4.28 -3.68
C THR A 160 18.79 -3.04 -3.04
N THR A 161 19.12 -2.02 -3.82
CA THR A 161 19.57 -0.72 -3.32
C THR A 161 18.48 -0.01 -2.53
N ILE A 162 17.24 -0.05 -3.02
CA ILE A 162 16.07 0.52 -2.33
C ILE A 162 15.78 -0.26 -1.04
N ALA A 163 15.84 -1.60 -1.10
CA ALA A 163 15.63 -2.47 0.05
C ALA A 163 16.65 -2.19 1.18
N ARG A 164 17.93 -2.06 0.85
CA ARG A 164 19.00 -1.72 1.81
C ARG A 164 18.74 -0.36 2.46
N ALA A 165 18.40 0.65 1.68
CA ALA A 165 18.10 1.98 2.22
C ALA A 165 16.95 1.94 3.24
N ALA A 166 15.90 1.14 3.00
CA ALA A 166 14.80 0.97 3.94
C ALA A 166 15.24 0.27 5.24
N VAL A 167 16.03 -0.81 5.13
CA VAL A 167 16.53 -1.57 6.28
C VAL A 167 17.50 -0.74 7.11
N ASP A 168 18.45 -0.06 6.48
CA ASP A 168 19.43 0.79 7.14
C ASP A 168 18.78 1.97 7.88
N ALA A 169 17.60 2.41 7.43
CA ALA A 169 16.80 3.46 8.07
C ALA A 169 15.88 2.96 9.19
N GLY A 170 15.83 1.64 9.46
CA GLY A 170 15.10 1.07 10.59
C GLY A 170 13.76 0.40 10.23
N ALA A 171 13.59 -0.06 8.99
CA ALA A 171 12.49 -0.96 8.65
C ALA A 171 12.70 -2.34 9.31
N ASP A 172 11.66 -2.88 9.93
CA ASP A 172 11.69 -4.21 10.57
C ASP A 172 11.46 -5.33 9.54
N ALA A 173 10.76 -5.03 8.44
CA ALA A 173 10.47 -5.98 7.37
C ALA A 173 10.23 -5.27 6.03
N LEU A 174 10.30 -6.05 4.94
CA LEU A 174 10.00 -5.60 3.59
C LEU A 174 8.78 -6.33 3.03
N SER A 175 7.95 -5.63 2.28
CA SER A 175 6.84 -6.20 1.50
C SER A 175 7.17 -6.09 0.02
N LEU A 176 7.21 -7.22 -0.67
CA LEU A 176 7.49 -7.33 -2.10
C LEU A 176 6.24 -7.84 -2.81
N ILE A 177 5.83 -7.22 -3.82
CA ILE A 177 6.14 -5.90 -4.40
C ILE A 177 4.83 -5.16 -4.67
N ASN A 178 4.87 -3.85 -4.90
CA ASN A 178 3.75 -3.14 -5.47
C ASN A 178 3.59 -3.54 -6.94
N THR A 179 2.64 -2.96 -7.65
CA THR A 179 2.31 -3.31 -9.03
C THR A 179 3.33 -2.76 -10.05
N LEU A 180 3.54 -3.49 -11.13
CA LEU A 180 4.28 -2.98 -12.29
C LEU A 180 3.43 -1.97 -13.05
N VAL A 181 4.04 -0.90 -13.53
CA VAL A 181 3.34 0.07 -14.39
C VAL A 181 3.07 -0.55 -15.75
N GLY A 182 1.83 -0.45 -16.21
CA GLY A 182 1.41 -0.94 -17.51
C GLY A 182 0.24 -0.16 -18.09
N MET A 183 -0.11 -0.49 -19.34
CA MET A 183 -1.23 0.10 -20.06
C MET A 183 -1.98 -1.00 -20.83
N ARG A 184 -3.31 -0.93 -20.80
CA ARG A 184 -4.15 -1.72 -21.71
C ARG A 184 -4.83 -0.80 -22.70
N ILE A 185 -4.67 -1.11 -23.99
CA ILE A 185 -5.26 -0.36 -25.10
C ILE A 185 -6.43 -1.18 -25.67
N ASP A 186 -7.53 -0.53 -25.95
CA ASP A 186 -8.60 -1.10 -26.78
C ASP A 186 -8.14 -1.08 -28.24
N ILE A 187 -7.93 -2.26 -28.81
CA ILE A 187 -7.41 -2.41 -30.20
C ILE A 187 -8.38 -1.91 -31.28
N ARG A 188 -9.66 -1.69 -30.93
CA ARG A 188 -10.67 -1.19 -31.87
C ARG A 188 -10.64 0.33 -31.97
N THR A 189 -10.40 1.00 -30.84
CA THR A 189 -10.40 2.47 -30.77
C THR A 189 -8.99 3.07 -30.77
N GLY A 190 -7.98 2.28 -30.37
CA GLY A 190 -6.63 2.76 -30.15
C GLY A 190 -6.45 3.54 -28.85
N GLU A 191 -7.48 3.62 -28.01
CA GLU A 191 -7.46 4.39 -26.77
C GLU A 191 -7.11 3.52 -25.54
N PRO A 192 -6.49 4.11 -24.51
CA PRO A 192 -6.31 3.45 -23.23
C PRO A 192 -7.65 3.12 -22.57
N ILE A 193 -7.80 1.91 -21.99
CA ILE A 193 -9.03 1.49 -21.32
C ILE A 193 -9.23 2.23 -19.99
N LEU A 194 -8.15 2.51 -19.25
CA LEU A 194 -8.24 3.26 -18.00
C LEU A 194 -8.27 4.77 -18.27
N SER A 195 -9.11 5.50 -17.52
CA SER A 195 -9.19 6.97 -17.60
C SER A 195 -7.83 7.64 -17.30
N ASN A 196 -7.03 7.06 -16.41
CA ASN A 196 -5.68 7.51 -16.06
C ASN A 196 -4.61 7.04 -17.06
N ARG A 197 -4.98 6.42 -18.18
CA ARG A 197 -4.17 5.85 -19.26
C ARG A 197 -3.31 4.66 -18.80
N THR A 198 -2.49 4.82 -17.79
CA THR A 198 -1.67 3.77 -17.17
C THR A 198 -2.22 3.34 -15.83
N GLY A 199 -1.82 2.17 -15.37
CA GLY A 199 -2.17 1.63 -14.07
C GLY A 199 -1.17 0.58 -13.60
N GLY A 200 -1.40 0.06 -12.40
CA GLY A 200 -0.62 -1.03 -11.83
C GLY A 200 -1.11 -2.38 -12.33
N VAL A 201 -0.22 -3.16 -12.92
CA VAL A 201 -0.47 -4.53 -13.37
C VAL A 201 -0.24 -5.49 -12.20
N SER A 202 -1.20 -6.36 -11.94
CA SER A 202 -1.15 -7.43 -10.94
C SER A 202 -1.70 -8.73 -11.48
N GLY A 203 -1.36 -9.85 -10.85
CA GLY A 203 -1.85 -11.17 -11.23
C GLY A 203 -0.76 -12.24 -11.13
N PRO A 204 -1.06 -13.50 -11.50
CA PRO A 204 -0.14 -14.64 -11.35
C PRO A 204 1.22 -14.43 -12.02
N ALA A 205 1.27 -13.72 -13.15
CA ALA A 205 2.53 -13.44 -13.86
C ALA A 205 3.51 -12.57 -13.06
N ILE A 206 3.00 -11.73 -12.15
CA ILE A 206 3.83 -10.83 -11.34
C ILE A 206 4.47 -11.56 -10.16
N PHE A 207 3.88 -12.65 -9.70
CA PHE A 207 4.39 -13.43 -8.57
C PHE A 207 5.83 -13.94 -8.78
N LEU A 208 6.20 -14.23 -10.02
CA LEU A 208 7.55 -14.71 -10.36
C LEU A 208 8.59 -13.57 -10.42
N ILE A 209 8.16 -12.32 -10.34
CA ILE A 209 9.03 -11.13 -10.38
C ILE A 209 9.29 -10.60 -8.95
N ALA A 210 8.45 -11.00 -8.00
CA ALA A 210 8.48 -10.53 -6.61
C ALA A 210 9.58 -11.21 -5.77
#